data_173d9596f4cdd8a471de81d5c1830c1d
#
_entry.id   173d9596f4cdd8a471de81d5c1830c1d
#
_cell.length_a   1.000
_cell.length_b   1.000
_cell.length_c   1.000
_cell.angle_alpha   90.00
_cell.angle_beta   90.00
_cell.angle_gamma   90.00
#
_symmetry.space_group_name_H-M   'P 1'
#
loop_
_entity.id
_entity.type
_entity.pdbx_description
1 polymer ?
#
loop_
_entity_poly.entity_id
_entity_poly.type
_entity_poly.pdbx_seq_one_letter_code
_entity_poly.pdbx_strand_id
1 'polypeptide(L)'
;MSKPVIAVDTNVLLDYANKDETVINCFSTIHKKFPGCAVFVLPTVIDELQQHYSKGEKRESALALKVLQNLLKWGFKPVNVIPVGNGIVEETARKIRAAGLLPDEEINDSYIIAEAALANVNLLLSSDGHLKFIDQAKLKEILEGCDLADTVIFSPAKIVRDFYDSVH
;
A
#
# COMPACT_ATOMS: atom_id res chain seq x y z
N MET A 1 -8.78 -7.45 20.55
CA MET A 1 -7.69 -6.98 19.69
C MET A 1 -8.20 -5.88 18.76
N SER A 2 -7.42 -4.82 18.61
CA SER A 2 -7.74 -3.80 17.63
C SER A 2 -7.64 -4.37 16.21
N LYS A 3 -8.53 -3.93 15.31
CA LYS A 3 -8.48 -4.33 13.91
C LYS A 3 -7.25 -3.70 13.24
N PRO A 4 -6.52 -4.42 12.40
CA PRO A 4 -5.42 -3.83 11.65
C PRO A 4 -5.92 -2.78 10.66
N VAL A 5 -5.11 -1.77 10.45
CA VAL A 5 -5.28 -0.81 9.36
C VAL A 5 -4.39 -1.25 8.20
N ILE A 6 -4.97 -1.36 7.03
CA ILE A 6 -4.31 -1.88 5.84
C ILE A 6 -4.26 -0.78 4.79
N ALA A 7 -3.16 -0.69 4.06
CA ALA A 7 -3.05 0.14 2.86
C ALA A 7 -2.65 -0.73 1.67
N VAL A 8 -2.91 -0.24 0.49
CA VAL A 8 -2.66 -0.94 -0.77
C VAL A 8 -1.82 -0.10 -1.71
N ASP A 9 -0.86 -0.75 -2.35
CA ASP A 9 -0.09 -0.16 -3.43
C ASP A 9 -0.89 -0.14 -4.75
N THR A 10 -0.46 0.67 -5.68
CA THR A 10 -1.12 0.89 -6.97
C THR A 10 -1.33 -0.40 -7.75
N ASN A 11 -0.30 -1.25 -7.86
CA ASN A 11 -0.41 -2.51 -8.61
C ASN A 11 -1.50 -3.42 -8.05
N VAL A 12 -1.64 -3.48 -6.73
CA VAL A 12 -2.67 -4.31 -6.08
C VAL A 12 -4.08 -3.84 -6.47
N LEU A 13 -4.30 -2.53 -6.57
CA LEU A 13 -5.57 -1.97 -7.01
C LEU A 13 -5.84 -2.24 -8.49
N LEU A 14 -4.84 -2.11 -9.35
CA LEU A 14 -4.96 -2.43 -10.77
C LEU A 14 -5.26 -3.91 -10.99
N ASP A 15 -4.58 -4.79 -10.25
CA ASP A 15 -4.82 -6.23 -10.29
C ASP A 15 -6.23 -6.59 -9.77
N TYR A 16 -6.69 -5.90 -8.72
CA TYR A 16 -8.06 -6.05 -8.22
C TYR A 16 -9.09 -5.69 -9.30
N ALA A 17 -8.90 -4.57 -9.99
CA ALA A 17 -9.76 -4.13 -11.08
C ALA A 17 -9.73 -5.11 -12.27
N ASN A 18 -8.60 -5.75 -12.50
CA ASN A 18 -8.39 -6.76 -13.54
C ASN A 18 -8.88 -8.16 -13.12
N LYS A 19 -9.47 -8.29 -11.94
CA LYS A 19 -9.99 -9.55 -11.37
C LYS A 19 -8.91 -10.62 -11.17
N ASP A 20 -7.71 -10.21 -10.79
CA ASP A 20 -6.65 -11.16 -10.42
C ASP A 20 -7.11 -12.02 -9.23
N GLU A 21 -7.06 -13.33 -9.41
CA GLU A 21 -7.57 -14.29 -8.43
C GLU A 21 -6.81 -14.22 -7.10
N THR A 22 -5.50 -14.09 -7.15
CA THR A 22 -4.67 -13.98 -5.94
C THR A 22 -5.02 -12.75 -5.12
N VAL A 23 -5.21 -11.61 -5.78
CA VAL A 23 -5.60 -10.36 -5.11
C VAL A 23 -7.01 -10.44 -4.53
N ILE A 24 -7.96 -11.00 -5.28
CA ILE A 24 -9.33 -11.22 -4.78
C ILE A 24 -9.33 -12.14 -3.57
N ASN A 25 -8.61 -13.25 -3.62
CA ASN A 25 -8.47 -14.19 -2.50
C ASN A 25 -7.78 -13.56 -1.30
N CYS A 26 -6.79 -12.69 -1.53
CA CYS A 26 -6.14 -11.92 -0.48
C CYS A 26 -7.15 -11.06 0.30
N PHE A 27 -7.95 -10.25 -0.38
CA PHE A 27 -8.96 -9.41 0.27
C PHE A 27 -10.06 -10.23 0.93
N SER A 28 -10.51 -11.32 0.30
CA SER A 28 -11.46 -12.24 0.93
C SER A 28 -10.91 -12.81 2.24
N THR A 29 -9.66 -13.22 2.24
CA THR A 29 -8.96 -13.73 3.44
C THR A 29 -8.87 -12.68 4.54
N ILE A 30 -8.48 -11.46 4.19
CA ILE A 30 -8.38 -10.33 5.12
C ILE A 30 -9.75 -10.01 5.73
N HIS A 31 -10.79 -9.90 4.92
CA HIS A 31 -12.13 -9.57 5.40
C HIS A 31 -12.72 -10.65 6.30
N LYS A 32 -12.42 -11.93 6.03
CA LYS A 32 -12.84 -13.05 6.90
C LYS A 32 -12.08 -13.06 8.22
N LYS A 33 -10.77 -12.79 8.17
CA LYS A 33 -9.92 -12.79 9.37
C LYS A 33 -10.16 -11.56 10.24
N PHE A 34 -10.38 -10.41 9.63
CA PHE A 34 -10.56 -9.11 10.29
C PHE A 34 -11.80 -8.39 9.74
N PRO A 35 -13.02 -8.85 10.08
CA PRO A 35 -14.23 -8.22 9.56
C PRO A 35 -14.30 -6.73 9.88
N GLY A 36 -14.53 -5.92 8.85
CA GLY A 36 -14.65 -4.47 8.98
C GLY A 36 -13.32 -3.73 9.21
N CYS A 37 -12.17 -4.35 8.87
CA CYS A 37 -10.90 -3.62 8.87
C CYS A 37 -10.91 -2.54 7.78
N ALA A 38 -10.25 -1.41 8.05
CA ALA A 38 -10.11 -0.34 7.09
C ALA A 38 -9.01 -0.67 6.07
N VAL A 39 -9.27 -0.39 4.79
CA VAL A 39 -8.28 -0.49 3.71
C VAL A 39 -8.09 0.88 3.11
N PHE A 40 -6.94 1.47 3.34
CA PHE A 40 -6.62 2.83 2.92
C PHE A 40 -5.94 2.86 1.55
N VAL A 41 -6.23 3.94 0.81
CA VAL A 41 -5.51 4.32 -0.40
C VAL A 41 -4.77 5.62 -0.12
N LEU A 42 -3.46 5.59 -0.24
CA LEU A 42 -2.57 6.67 0.16
C LEU A 42 -2.48 7.76 -0.93
N PRO A 43 -2.10 9.01 -0.59
CA PRO A 43 -2.04 10.10 -1.56
C PRO A 43 -1.18 9.80 -2.78
N THR A 44 0.02 9.26 -2.61
CA THR A 44 0.90 8.91 -3.73
C THR A 44 0.29 7.84 -4.63
N VAL A 45 -0.45 6.88 -4.07
CA VAL A 45 -1.16 5.87 -4.87
C VAL A 45 -2.26 6.52 -5.73
N ILE A 46 -3.00 7.48 -5.19
CA ILE A 46 -3.99 8.25 -5.97
C ILE A 46 -3.30 8.99 -7.13
N ASP A 47 -2.17 9.64 -6.88
CA ASP A 47 -1.40 10.34 -7.90
C ASP A 47 -0.92 9.38 -9.00
N GLU A 48 -0.42 8.22 -8.62
CA GLU A 48 -0.01 7.18 -9.58
C GLU A 48 -1.19 6.67 -10.43
N LEU A 49 -2.34 6.43 -9.81
CA LEU A 49 -3.55 6.04 -10.55
C LEU A 49 -3.97 7.11 -11.57
N GLN A 50 -3.90 8.38 -11.19
CA GLN A 50 -4.18 9.50 -12.09
C GLN A 50 -3.17 9.56 -13.25
N GLN A 51 -1.90 9.29 -12.99
CA GLN A 51 -0.87 9.22 -14.02
C GLN A 51 -1.09 8.04 -14.97
N HIS A 52 -1.42 6.86 -14.46
CA HIS A 52 -1.78 5.70 -15.28
C HIS A 52 -2.99 6.00 -16.16
N TYR A 53 -4.00 6.67 -15.62
CA TYR A 53 -5.17 7.08 -16.39
C TYR A 53 -4.81 8.06 -17.52
N SER A 54 -4.01 9.08 -17.23
CA SER A 54 -3.72 10.17 -18.19
C SER A 54 -2.61 9.86 -19.18
N LYS A 55 -1.65 9.00 -18.82
CA LYS A 55 -0.42 8.75 -19.60
C LYS A 55 -0.18 7.28 -19.92
N GLY A 56 -0.93 6.37 -19.32
CA GLY A 56 -0.78 4.95 -19.54
C GLY A 56 -1.31 4.49 -20.90
N GLU A 57 -0.95 3.28 -21.29
CA GLU A 57 -1.53 2.63 -22.45
C GLU A 57 -3.03 2.40 -22.26
N LYS A 58 -3.76 2.18 -23.34
CA LYS A 58 -5.23 2.10 -23.35
C LYS A 58 -5.80 1.16 -22.28
N ARG A 59 -5.22 -0.04 -22.13
CA ARG A 59 -5.67 -1.03 -21.13
C ARG A 59 -5.41 -0.57 -19.71
N GLU A 60 -4.21 -0.07 -19.47
CA GLU A 60 -3.78 0.43 -18.17
C GLU A 60 -4.60 1.65 -17.74
N SER A 61 -4.79 2.59 -18.66
CA SER A 61 -5.64 3.78 -18.46
C SER A 61 -7.07 3.39 -18.09
N ALA A 62 -7.65 2.40 -18.79
CA ALA A 62 -9.00 1.90 -18.50
C ALA A 62 -9.09 1.25 -17.11
N LEU A 63 -8.10 0.48 -16.70
CA LEU A 63 -8.05 -0.13 -15.36
C LEU A 63 -7.92 0.94 -14.28
N ALA A 64 -7.04 1.93 -14.47
CA ALA A 64 -6.87 3.03 -13.53
C ALA A 64 -8.15 3.85 -13.35
N LEU A 65 -8.86 4.16 -14.44
CA LEU A 65 -10.15 4.82 -14.40
C LEU A 65 -11.18 3.99 -13.62
N LYS A 66 -11.23 2.69 -13.89
CA LYS A 66 -12.13 1.78 -13.18
C LYS A 66 -11.87 1.79 -11.66
N VAL A 67 -10.60 1.78 -11.26
CA VAL A 67 -10.23 1.90 -9.84
C VAL A 67 -10.71 3.23 -9.27
N LEU A 68 -10.34 4.35 -9.88
CA LEU A 68 -10.69 5.69 -9.40
C LEU A 68 -12.21 5.90 -9.25
N GLN A 69 -13.00 5.35 -10.17
CA GLN A 69 -14.47 5.46 -10.12
C GLN A 69 -15.12 4.57 -9.07
N ASN A 70 -14.46 3.52 -8.61
CA ASN A 70 -15.06 2.49 -7.76
C ASN A 70 -14.42 2.33 -6.38
N LEU A 71 -13.41 3.14 -6.02
CA LEU A 71 -12.69 2.99 -4.75
C LEU A 71 -13.62 2.85 -3.55
N LEU A 72 -14.52 3.80 -3.35
CA LEU A 72 -15.44 3.81 -2.21
C LEU A 72 -16.45 2.66 -2.28
N LYS A 73 -16.97 2.35 -3.47
CA LYS A 73 -17.89 1.24 -3.69
C LYS A 73 -17.25 -0.10 -3.34
N TRP A 74 -15.96 -0.26 -3.59
CA TRP A 74 -15.22 -1.48 -3.26
C TRP A 74 -14.74 -1.53 -1.81
N GLY A 75 -15.00 -0.48 -1.02
CA GLY A 75 -14.59 -0.40 0.38
C GLY A 75 -13.18 0.11 0.61
N PHE A 76 -12.52 0.66 -0.41
CA PHE A 76 -11.24 1.32 -0.27
C PHE A 76 -11.43 2.79 0.13
N LYS A 77 -10.67 3.25 1.11
CA LYS A 77 -10.82 4.58 1.69
C LYS A 77 -9.61 5.46 1.37
N PRO A 78 -9.73 6.45 0.47
CA PRO A 78 -8.68 7.45 0.29
C PRO A 78 -8.42 8.23 1.58
N VAL A 79 -7.15 8.46 1.89
CA VAL A 79 -6.72 9.26 3.02
C VAL A 79 -5.85 10.42 2.55
N ASN A 80 -5.91 11.53 3.26
CA ASN A 80 -5.09 12.71 2.99
C ASN A 80 -4.11 12.93 4.14
N VAL A 81 -2.96 13.50 3.80
CA VAL A 81 -1.96 13.96 4.77
C VAL A 81 -2.16 15.46 4.98
N ILE A 82 -2.24 15.90 6.23
CA ILE A 82 -2.29 17.32 6.56
C ILE A 82 -0.94 18.00 6.22
N PRO A 83 -0.88 19.32 5.99
CA PRO A 83 0.35 20.00 5.52
C PRO A 83 1.60 19.73 6.35
N VAL A 84 1.49 19.69 7.68
CA VAL A 84 2.62 19.32 8.57
C VAL A 84 3.10 17.88 8.30
N GLY A 85 2.15 16.97 8.03
CA GLY A 85 2.46 15.59 7.69
C GLY A 85 3.25 15.44 6.39
N ASN A 86 3.07 16.33 5.42
CA ASN A 86 3.85 16.29 4.17
C ASN A 86 5.36 16.44 4.43
N GLY A 87 5.76 17.30 5.33
CA GLY A 87 7.17 17.46 5.72
C GLY A 87 7.72 16.22 6.41
N ILE A 88 6.93 15.57 7.25
CA ILE A 88 7.30 14.31 7.92
C ILE A 88 7.46 13.19 6.90
N VAL A 89 6.54 13.07 5.96
CA VAL A 89 6.57 12.08 4.87
C VAL A 89 7.82 12.28 4.02
N GLU A 90 8.11 13.50 3.59
CA GLU A 90 9.28 13.82 2.76
C GLU A 90 10.58 13.43 3.46
N GLU A 91 10.75 13.83 4.72
CA GLU A 91 11.96 13.52 5.50
C GLU A 91 12.11 12.01 5.74
N THR A 92 11.01 11.32 6.08
CA THR A 92 11.02 9.86 6.28
C THR A 92 11.35 9.12 4.98
N ALA A 93 10.73 9.52 3.87
CA ALA A 93 11.02 8.95 2.55
C ALA A 93 12.49 9.14 2.15
N ARG A 94 13.04 10.32 2.42
CA ARG A 94 14.46 10.60 2.20
C ARG A 94 15.36 9.67 3.02
N LYS A 95 15.06 9.46 4.28
CA LYS A 95 15.83 8.55 5.16
C LYS A 95 15.75 7.10 4.69
N ILE A 96 14.59 6.64 4.23
CA ILE A 96 14.43 5.28 3.67
C ILE A 96 15.35 5.09 2.47
N ARG A 97 15.36 6.04 1.52
CA ARG A 97 16.25 5.97 0.35
C ARG A 97 17.73 6.08 0.74
N ALA A 98 18.07 7.02 1.63
CA ALA A 98 19.45 7.22 2.10
C ALA A 98 20.03 5.99 2.81
N ALA A 99 19.18 5.17 3.45
CA ALA A 99 19.59 3.92 4.07
C ALA A 99 19.81 2.78 3.07
N GLY A 100 19.54 2.98 1.79
CA GLY A 100 19.72 1.98 0.74
C GLY A 100 18.66 0.87 0.74
N LEU A 101 17.52 1.10 1.40
CA LEU A 101 16.42 0.12 1.43
C LEU A 101 15.70 -0.01 0.09
N LEU A 102 15.69 1.06 -0.68
CA LEU A 102 15.12 1.14 -2.02
C LEU A 102 16.13 1.76 -2.98
N PRO A 103 16.08 1.44 -4.29
CA PRO A 103 16.83 2.19 -5.29
C PRO A 103 16.49 3.70 -5.23
N ASP A 104 17.46 4.56 -5.53
CA ASP A 104 17.28 6.02 -5.45
C ASP A 104 16.17 6.55 -6.37
N GLU A 105 15.93 5.88 -7.49
CA GLU A 105 14.87 6.18 -8.45
C GLU A 105 13.47 5.83 -7.96
N GLU A 106 13.34 4.95 -6.95
CA GLU A 106 12.05 4.52 -6.39
C GLU A 106 11.50 5.52 -5.38
N ILE A 107 11.33 6.76 -5.83
CA ILE A 107 10.88 7.88 -5.00
C ILE A 107 9.46 7.64 -4.49
N ASN A 108 8.54 7.26 -5.38
CA ASN A 108 7.14 7.05 -5.03
C ASN A 108 6.98 5.93 -3.99
N ASP A 109 7.71 4.83 -4.13
CA ASP A 109 7.67 3.72 -3.16
C ASP A 109 8.08 4.18 -1.76
N SER A 110 9.10 5.03 -1.66
CA SER A 110 9.51 5.60 -0.37
C SER A 110 8.44 6.51 0.24
N TYR A 111 7.72 7.27 -0.57
CA TYR A 111 6.59 8.09 -0.13
C TYR A 111 5.41 7.23 0.33
N ILE A 112 5.08 6.18 -0.41
CA ILE A 112 4.00 5.25 -0.04
C ILE A 112 4.26 4.62 1.34
N ILE A 113 5.48 4.16 1.60
CA ILE A 113 5.86 3.64 2.92
C ILE A 113 5.70 4.69 4.01
N ALA A 114 6.24 5.89 3.79
CA ALA A 114 6.19 6.98 4.77
C ALA A 114 4.75 7.44 5.04
N GLU A 115 3.91 7.56 4.02
CA GLU A 115 2.50 7.88 4.16
C GLU A 115 1.75 6.79 4.94
N ALA A 116 2.02 5.52 4.65
CA ALA A 116 1.43 4.39 5.38
C ALA A 116 1.79 4.46 6.86
N ALA A 117 3.05 4.66 7.18
CA ALA A 117 3.52 4.75 8.57
C ALA A 117 2.90 5.95 9.31
N LEU A 118 2.81 7.11 8.67
CA LEU A 118 2.17 8.30 9.24
C LEU A 118 0.66 8.08 9.49
N ALA A 119 0.00 7.33 8.62
CA ALA A 119 -1.43 6.99 8.75
C ALA A 119 -1.69 5.83 9.75
N ASN A 120 -0.67 5.38 10.49
CA ASN A 120 -0.74 4.26 11.42
C ASN A 120 -1.17 2.94 10.74
N VAL A 121 -0.75 2.72 9.52
CA VAL A 121 -1.00 1.48 8.79
C VAL A 121 -0.14 0.35 9.37
N ASN A 122 -0.77 -0.77 9.68
CA ASN A 122 -0.07 -1.96 10.18
C ASN A 122 0.50 -2.79 9.03
N LEU A 123 -0.23 -2.87 7.91
CA LEU A 123 0.10 -3.72 6.78
C LEU A 123 -0.08 -2.96 5.46
N LEU A 124 1.01 -2.85 4.69
CA LEU A 124 1.00 -2.36 3.32
C LEU A 124 1.06 -3.56 2.37
N LEU A 125 0.05 -3.70 1.51
CA LEU A 125 0.01 -4.73 0.48
C LEU A 125 0.65 -4.22 -0.80
N SER A 126 1.66 -4.92 -1.29
CA SER A 126 2.32 -4.61 -2.55
C SER A 126 2.80 -5.87 -3.25
N SER A 127 2.65 -5.91 -4.57
CA SER A 127 3.22 -6.94 -5.43
C SER A 127 4.58 -6.53 -6.01
N ASP A 128 5.02 -5.29 -5.78
CA ASP A 128 6.30 -4.78 -6.25
C ASP A 128 7.48 -5.47 -5.57
N GLY A 129 8.48 -5.87 -6.38
CA GLY A 129 9.64 -6.59 -5.88
C GLY A 129 10.49 -5.78 -4.90
N HIS A 130 10.63 -4.47 -5.12
CA HIS A 130 11.41 -3.60 -4.24
C HIS A 130 10.74 -3.46 -2.87
N LEU A 131 9.41 -3.41 -2.81
CA LEU A 131 8.66 -3.30 -1.57
C LEU A 131 8.53 -4.64 -0.84
N LYS A 132 8.12 -5.69 -1.52
CA LYS A 132 7.88 -6.99 -0.85
C LYS A 132 9.15 -7.68 -0.33
N PHE A 133 10.33 -7.36 -0.89
CA PHE A 133 11.62 -7.89 -0.46
C PHE A 133 12.46 -6.91 0.35
N ILE A 134 11.89 -5.79 0.77
CA ILE A 134 12.59 -4.80 1.61
C ILE A 134 13.06 -5.41 2.93
N ASP A 135 14.20 -4.93 3.44
CA ASP A 135 14.68 -5.31 4.77
C ASP A 135 13.75 -4.73 5.85
N GLN A 136 12.82 -5.55 6.34
CA GLN A 136 11.81 -5.16 7.32
C GLN A 136 12.42 -4.69 8.65
N ALA A 137 13.53 -5.29 9.08
CA ALA A 137 14.18 -4.91 10.33
C ALA A 137 14.78 -3.50 10.26
N LYS A 138 15.48 -3.18 9.16
CA LYS A 138 15.99 -1.83 8.92
C LYS A 138 14.87 -0.80 8.74
N LEU A 139 13.82 -1.18 8.02
CA LEU A 139 12.65 -0.30 7.85
C LEU A 139 12.04 0.06 9.20
N LYS A 140 11.84 -0.93 10.06
CA LYS A 140 11.33 -0.73 11.42
C LYS A 140 12.17 0.26 12.21
N GLU A 141 13.49 0.11 12.20
CA GLU A 141 14.41 1.03 12.88
C GLU A 141 14.26 2.48 12.39
N ILE A 142 14.15 2.67 11.06
CA ILE A 142 13.99 4.00 10.46
C ILE A 142 12.65 4.62 10.88
N LEU A 143 11.57 3.87 10.79
CA LEU A 143 10.23 4.36 11.16
C LEU A 143 10.14 4.69 12.65
N GLU A 144 10.67 3.85 13.52
CA GLU A 144 10.77 4.12 14.96
C GLU A 144 11.60 5.38 15.23
N GLY A 145 12.71 5.57 14.52
CA GLY A 145 13.53 6.77 14.63
C GLY A 145 12.85 8.06 14.16
N CYS A 146 11.77 7.95 13.39
CA CYS A 146 10.91 9.07 12.97
C CYS A 146 9.64 9.20 13.82
N ASP A 147 9.50 8.44 14.89
CA ASP A 147 8.29 8.35 15.72
C ASP A 147 7.04 7.95 14.92
N LEU A 148 7.22 7.11 13.92
CA LEU A 148 6.14 6.59 13.09
C LEU A 148 5.82 5.12 13.40
N ALA A 149 4.63 4.69 12.98
CA ALA A 149 4.20 3.32 13.16
C ALA A 149 5.08 2.34 12.38
N ASP A 150 5.29 1.16 12.97
CA ASP A 150 5.91 0.03 12.27
C ASP A 150 4.92 -0.53 11.24
N THR A 151 5.21 -0.29 9.97
CA THR A 151 4.42 -0.78 8.85
C THR A 151 5.12 -1.99 8.23
N VAL A 152 4.44 -3.13 8.23
CA VAL A 152 4.93 -4.37 7.58
C VAL A 152 4.44 -4.41 6.15
N ILE A 153 5.27 -4.89 5.21
CA ILE A 153 4.94 -4.99 3.80
C ILE A 153 4.83 -6.46 3.40
N PHE A 154 3.66 -6.88 2.94
CA PHE A 154 3.41 -8.22 2.42
C PHE A 154 2.83 -8.16 1.00
N SER A 155 3.13 -9.18 0.21
CA SER A 155 2.44 -9.37 -1.07
C SER A 155 1.07 -10.04 -0.85
N PRO A 156 0.09 -9.81 -1.75
CA PRO A 156 -1.17 -10.55 -1.74
C PRO A 156 -0.96 -12.07 -1.76
N ALA A 157 0.01 -12.56 -2.53
CA ALA A 157 0.36 -13.99 -2.58
C ALA A 157 0.80 -14.53 -1.22
N LYS A 158 1.55 -13.75 -0.44
CA LYS A 158 1.97 -14.15 0.91
C LYS A 158 0.76 -14.29 1.85
N ILE A 159 -0.18 -13.37 1.80
CA ILE A 159 -1.40 -13.44 2.61
C ILE A 159 -2.20 -14.69 2.27
N VAL A 160 -2.38 -14.98 1.00
CA VAL A 160 -3.10 -16.19 0.55
C VAL A 160 -2.37 -17.46 1.02
N ARG A 161 -1.07 -17.54 0.77
CA ARG A 161 -0.27 -18.71 1.17
C ARG A 161 -0.32 -18.98 2.68
N ASP A 162 -0.23 -17.92 3.48
CA ASP A 162 -0.06 -18.07 4.93
C ASP A 162 -1.40 -18.19 5.68
N PHE A 163 -2.50 -17.66 5.14
CA PHE A 163 -3.75 -17.50 5.88
C PHE A 163 -5.02 -18.00 5.20
N TYR A 164 -5.00 -18.32 3.90
CA TYR A 164 -6.21 -18.68 3.17
C TYR A 164 -6.94 -19.89 3.80
N ASP A 165 -6.21 -20.99 4.04
CA ASP A 165 -6.78 -22.21 4.59
C ASP A 165 -7.25 -22.07 6.04
N SER A 166 -6.74 -21.08 6.77
CA SER A 166 -7.14 -20.83 8.16
C SER A 166 -8.52 -20.18 8.31
N VAL A 167 -9.07 -19.61 7.23
CA VAL A 167 -10.34 -18.85 7.25
C VAL A 167 -11.33 -19.29 6.18
N HIS A 168 -10.95 -20.12 5.25
CA HIS A 168 -11.77 -20.72 4.21
C HIS A 168 -11.89 -22.22 4.39
#